data_10ac129a2d3ef681d9064cf860031326
#
_entry.id   10ac129a2d3ef681d9064cf860031326
#
_cell.length_a   1.000
_cell.length_b   1.000
_cell.length_c   1.000
_cell.angle_alpha   90.00
_cell.angle_beta   90.00
_cell.angle_gamma   90.00
#
_symmetry.space_group_name_H-M   'P 1'
#
loop_
_entity.id
_entity.type
_entity.pdbx_description
1 polymer ?
#
loop_
_entity_poly.entity_id
_entity_poly.type
_entity_poly.pdbx_seq_one_letter_code
_entity_poly.pdbx_strand_id
1 'polypeptide(L)'
;MAATKRITADVVVIGAGIVGTAIARELSKYELSVVLVEKEADVAFGTTKANTALVHAGYDADPGTLKAKLNVAGNALYPKITQELGVLYKNTGSLVVALDEDQMLHIHELKIRGEKNGVPGLEVIPAERLLELEPHVNPDAVGALWAPTGGITCPWELAIAYTENAVLNGARVLLSSPVIGIDVHEGRVTTVHCPNISIDARFVVNAAGVWADDIERMAGRDDFEVTPRRGEYYLFDKRASRIVARPLFPVPTPFSKGIVVAPTVDGNLLAGPNSVLTGRKDDYATTAPGLAEVLEGARKLIPDLPVREAITNFAGLRAVAEPGGDFIIGVSPGLSNFINAAGIQSPGLTAAPAIAEMVRDILSDVGLELMEKPDFDPIRKRPLRFTELTREEQARMVAEDPKWGHIICRCETVTEAEIVAALHSPVPCTTVDGVKFRTRAGAGRCQGGFCGPRVVAIIARELGIPVEKVTKKGGKSRIVMGPSKEPLLECSCSVEGMEKEVGDDV
;
A
#
# COMPACT_ATOMS: atom_id res chain seq x y z
N MET A 1 0.83 -14.09 34.50
CA MET A 1 1.15 -13.30 33.30
C MET A 1 2.38 -13.92 32.68
N ALA A 2 2.35 -14.28 31.38
CA ALA A 2 3.55 -14.74 30.70
C ALA A 2 4.57 -13.59 30.70
N ALA A 3 5.84 -13.90 30.95
CA ALA A 3 6.90 -12.88 30.93
C ALA A 3 6.97 -12.27 29.53
N THR A 4 6.86 -10.94 29.45
CA THR A 4 7.00 -10.21 28.18
C THR A 4 8.40 -10.48 27.63
N LYS A 5 8.49 -10.97 26.39
CA LYS A 5 9.77 -11.22 25.73
C LYS A 5 10.50 -9.89 25.55
N ARG A 6 11.81 -9.86 25.82
CA ARG A 6 12.65 -8.67 25.62
C ARG A 6 13.69 -8.95 24.57
N ILE A 7 13.89 -8.02 23.63
CA ILE A 7 14.91 -8.07 22.58
C ILE A 7 15.57 -6.72 22.45
N THR A 8 16.73 -6.69 21.79
CA THR A 8 17.47 -5.45 21.49
C THR A 8 17.47 -5.18 19.98
N ALA A 9 17.55 -3.91 19.60
CA ALA A 9 17.72 -3.48 18.23
C ALA A 9 18.57 -2.21 18.15
N ASP A 10 19.38 -2.06 17.09
CA ASP A 10 20.04 -0.79 16.79
C ASP A 10 19.00 0.23 16.33
N VAL A 11 18.10 -0.18 15.43
CA VAL A 11 17.00 0.69 14.96
C VAL A 11 15.67 -0.04 15.01
N VAL A 12 14.68 0.59 15.65
CA VAL A 12 13.26 0.18 15.57
C VAL A 12 12.54 1.11 14.61
N VAL A 13 11.94 0.57 13.56
CA VAL A 13 11.08 1.30 12.62
C VAL A 13 9.62 0.99 12.94
N ILE A 14 8.82 2.00 13.25
CA ILE A 14 7.41 1.86 13.62
C ILE A 14 6.52 2.14 12.42
N GLY A 15 5.80 1.12 11.95
CA GLY A 15 4.88 1.17 10.80
C GLY A 15 5.47 0.55 9.53
N ALA A 16 4.81 -0.50 9.01
CA ALA A 16 5.20 -1.20 7.77
C ALA A 16 4.40 -0.73 6.54
N GLY A 17 4.14 0.57 6.44
CA GLY A 17 3.74 1.23 5.20
C GLY A 17 4.92 1.40 4.24
N ILE A 18 4.67 1.99 3.07
CA ILE A 18 5.71 2.17 2.04
C ILE A 18 6.97 2.89 2.54
N VAL A 19 6.80 3.87 3.44
CA VAL A 19 7.93 4.64 4.00
C VAL A 19 8.75 3.79 4.95
N GLY A 20 8.11 3.16 5.96
CA GLY A 20 8.83 2.35 6.94
C GLY A 20 9.51 1.11 6.32
N THR A 21 8.88 0.50 5.31
CA THR A 21 9.46 -0.64 4.58
C THR A 21 10.67 -0.23 3.72
N ALA A 22 10.60 0.95 3.08
CA ALA A 22 11.74 1.52 2.36
C ALA A 22 12.91 1.84 3.30
N ILE A 23 12.63 2.44 4.48
CA ILE A 23 13.63 2.71 5.52
C ILE A 23 14.25 1.41 6.04
N ALA A 24 13.45 0.39 6.33
CA ALA A 24 13.97 -0.90 6.80
C ALA A 24 14.90 -1.56 5.78
N ARG A 25 14.55 -1.51 4.48
CA ARG A 25 15.45 -1.98 3.41
C ARG A 25 16.73 -1.14 3.32
N GLU A 26 16.63 0.17 3.37
CA GLU A 26 17.80 1.06 3.30
C GLU A 26 18.79 0.74 4.43
N LEU A 27 18.28 0.60 5.66
CA LEU A 27 19.09 0.29 6.83
C LEU A 27 19.62 -1.14 6.82
N SER A 28 18.97 -2.08 6.14
CA SER A 28 19.45 -3.46 6.02
C SER A 28 20.72 -3.61 5.18
N LYS A 29 21.15 -2.55 4.49
CA LYS A 29 22.46 -2.48 3.80
C LYS A 29 23.65 -2.47 4.77
N TYR A 30 23.40 -2.16 6.04
CA TYR A 30 24.44 -1.93 7.05
C TYR A 30 24.42 -3.02 8.12
N GLU A 31 25.55 -3.20 8.81
CA GLU A 31 25.70 -4.11 9.95
C GLU A 31 24.91 -3.63 11.16
N LEU A 32 23.60 -3.65 11.03
CA LEU A 32 22.62 -3.19 12.00
C LEU A 32 21.57 -4.26 12.29
N SER A 33 21.15 -4.34 13.55
CA SER A 33 19.95 -5.05 13.94
C SER A 33 18.72 -4.14 13.76
N VAL A 34 18.00 -4.32 12.66
CA VAL A 34 16.78 -3.54 12.33
C VAL A 34 15.55 -4.34 12.68
N VAL A 35 14.62 -3.74 13.43
CA VAL A 35 13.31 -4.31 13.76
C VAL A 35 12.21 -3.41 13.24
N LEU A 36 11.39 -3.92 12.32
CA LEU A 36 10.20 -3.26 11.78
C LEU A 36 8.97 -3.77 12.53
N VAL A 37 8.21 -2.88 13.18
CA VAL A 37 6.99 -3.23 13.92
C VAL A 37 5.74 -2.71 13.20
N GLU A 38 4.70 -3.56 13.09
CA GLU A 38 3.44 -3.24 12.42
C GLU A 38 2.25 -3.73 13.26
N LYS A 39 1.26 -2.85 13.44
CA LYS A 39 0.04 -3.18 14.19
C LYS A 39 -0.90 -4.15 13.46
N GLU A 40 -0.89 -4.09 12.14
CA GLU A 40 -1.75 -4.91 11.29
C GLU A 40 -1.16 -6.31 11.09
N ALA A 41 -1.97 -7.22 10.56
CA ALA A 41 -1.58 -8.61 10.31
C ALA A 41 -0.65 -8.79 9.10
N ASP A 42 -0.41 -7.74 8.33
CA ASP A 42 0.50 -7.76 7.18
C ASP A 42 1.02 -6.35 6.89
N VAL A 43 2.07 -6.28 6.08
CA VAL A 43 2.64 -5.02 5.60
C VAL A 43 1.71 -4.32 4.61
N ALA A 44 1.86 -3.01 4.45
CA ALA A 44 1.08 -2.17 3.54
C ALA A 44 -0.43 -2.07 3.87
N PHE A 45 -0.92 -2.55 4.99
CA PHE A 45 -2.37 -2.59 5.31
C PHE A 45 -2.98 -1.23 5.68
N GLY A 46 -2.19 -0.18 5.82
CA GLY A 46 -2.63 1.21 6.00
C GLY A 46 -2.91 1.93 4.67
N THR A 47 -2.51 3.19 4.58
CA THR A 47 -2.65 4.07 3.40
C THR A 47 -1.99 3.51 2.13
N THR A 48 -0.94 2.72 2.28
CA THR A 48 -0.17 2.14 1.17
C THR A 48 -1.01 1.28 0.23
N LYS A 49 -2.01 0.55 0.73
CA LYS A 49 -2.90 -0.27 -0.12
C LYS A 49 -4.01 0.52 -0.81
N ALA A 50 -4.23 1.78 -0.44
CA ALA A 50 -5.42 2.54 -0.83
C ALA A 50 -5.03 3.96 -1.29
N ASN A 51 -4.40 4.04 -2.47
CA ASN A 51 -4.00 5.25 -3.16
C ASN A 51 -4.07 5.05 -4.68
N THR A 52 -3.70 6.06 -5.45
CA THR A 52 -3.77 6.05 -6.93
C THR A 52 -2.64 5.27 -7.61
N ALA A 53 -1.67 4.74 -6.85
CA ALA A 53 -0.54 3.95 -7.39
C ALA A 53 0.39 4.71 -8.36
N LEU A 54 0.50 6.02 -8.20
CA LEU A 54 1.25 6.90 -9.11
C LEU A 54 2.68 7.13 -8.65
N VAL A 55 3.59 7.14 -9.61
CA VAL A 55 4.94 7.68 -9.49
C VAL A 55 4.91 9.06 -10.12
N HIS A 56 4.81 10.10 -9.27
CA HIS A 56 4.67 11.49 -9.71
C HIS A 56 5.96 12.03 -10.29
N ALA A 57 5.88 12.86 -11.34
CA ALA A 57 7.05 13.51 -11.93
C ALA A 57 7.67 14.58 -11.01
N GLY A 58 6.86 15.38 -10.27
CA GLY A 58 7.35 16.36 -9.31
C GLY A 58 6.97 17.81 -9.58
N TYR A 59 6.11 18.08 -10.56
CA TYR A 59 5.75 19.44 -10.99
C TYR A 59 4.80 20.17 -10.03
N ASP A 60 4.05 19.45 -9.17
CA ASP A 60 2.93 20.01 -8.41
C ASP A 60 3.34 20.63 -7.05
N ALA A 61 4.35 20.08 -6.39
CA ALA A 61 4.78 20.56 -5.08
C ALA A 61 5.49 21.91 -5.15
N ASP A 62 5.29 22.77 -4.14
CA ASP A 62 5.91 24.08 -4.08
C ASP A 62 7.43 23.98 -3.97
N PRO A 63 8.19 24.76 -4.78
CA PRO A 63 9.64 24.73 -4.74
C PRO A 63 10.20 25.04 -3.35
N GLY A 64 11.25 24.30 -2.96
CA GLY A 64 11.90 24.44 -1.66
C GLY A 64 11.32 23.54 -0.56
N THR A 65 10.16 22.92 -0.76
CA THR A 65 9.56 21.97 0.20
C THR A 65 10.24 20.60 0.14
N LEU A 66 10.13 19.83 1.22
CA LEU A 66 10.57 18.43 1.24
C LEU A 66 9.81 17.59 0.22
N LYS A 67 8.52 17.86 0.04
CA LYS A 67 7.70 17.22 -1.00
C LYS A 67 8.29 17.39 -2.39
N ALA A 68 8.70 18.59 -2.77
CA ALA A 68 9.30 18.87 -4.08
C ALA A 68 10.63 18.12 -4.24
N LYS A 69 11.54 18.30 -3.28
CA LYS A 69 12.88 17.71 -3.29
C LYS A 69 12.82 16.18 -3.34
N LEU A 70 12.08 15.56 -2.43
CA LEU A 70 12.04 14.10 -2.28
C LEU A 70 11.20 13.41 -3.35
N ASN A 71 10.22 14.11 -3.95
CA ASN A 71 9.49 13.57 -5.09
C ASN A 71 10.39 13.38 -6.31
N VAL A 72 11.15 14.42 -6.70
CA VAL A 72 12.04 14.35 -7.87
C VAL A 72 13.17 13.34 -7.63
N ALA A 73 13.80 13.37 -6.45
CA ALA A 73 14.84 12.43 -6.08
C ALA A 73 14.31 10.97 -6.07
N GLY A 74 13.14 10.75 -5.46
CA GLY A 74 12.51 9.43 -5.42
C GLY A 74 12.11 8.93 -6.80
N ASN A 75 11.53 9.78 -7.67
CA ASN A 75 11.18 9.41 -9.04
C ASN A 75 12.39 8.86 -9.81
N ALA A 76 13.54 9.50 -9.68
CA ALA A 76 14.78 9.07 -10.34
C ALA A 76 15.28 7.68 -9.89
N LEU A 77 14.93 7.25 -8.67
CA LEU A 77 15.34 5.94 -8.11
C LEU A 77 14.44 4.78 -8.57
N TYR A 78 13.21 5.06 -9.05
CA TYR A 78 12.21 4.01 -9.34
C TYR A 78 12.69 2.96 -10.34
N PRO A 79 13.29 3.30 -11.51
CA PRO A 79 13.70 2.30 -12.48
C PRO A 79 14.67 1.26 -11.88
N LYS A 80 15.66 1.71 -11.11
CA LYS A 80 16.64 0.85 -10.47
C LYS A 80 16.00 -0.01 -9.38
N ILE A 81 15.28 0.60 -8.45
CA ILE A 81 14.70 -0.09 -7.28
C ILE A 81 13.67 -1.13 -7.70
N THR A 82 12.79 -0.80 -8.65
CA THR A 82 11.78 -1.75 -9.12
C THR A 82 12.38 -2.91 -9.88
N GLN A 83 13.49 -2.70 -10.60
CA GLN A 83 14.27 -3.77 -11.23
C GLN A 83 14.91 -4.69 -10.19
N GLU A 84 15.61 -4.12 -9.19
CA GLU A 84 16.24 -4.88 -8.09
C GLU A 84 15.21 -5.74 -7.33
N LEU A 85 14.05 -5.19 -7.08
CA LEU A 85 12.99 -5.84 -6.28
C LEU A 85 12.02 -6.69 -7.12
N GLY A 86 12.13 -6.69 -8.45
CA GLY A 86 11.23 -7.41 -9.34
C GLY A 86 9.78 -6.93 -9.24
N VAL A 87 9.56 -5.63 -9.04
CA VAL A 87 8.23 -5.03 -8.95
C VAL A 87 7.85 -4.38 -10.27
N LEU A 88 6.59 -4.52 -10.68
CA LEU A 88 6.10 -3.89 -11.89
C LEU A 88 6.09 -2.37 -11.77
N TYR A 89 6.79 -1.72 -12.68
CA TYR A 89 6.80 -0.29 -12.88
C TYR A 89 6.65 0.02 -14.37
N LYS A 90 5.80 0.99 -14.71
CA LYS A 90 5.65 1.48 -16.08
C LYS A 90 5.86 2.98 -16.07
N ASN A 91 6.88 3.44 -16.78
CA ASN A 91 7.07 4.86 -17.08
C ASN A 91 6.13 5.22 -18.23
N THR A 92 4.89 5.62 -17.89
CA THR A 92 3.84 5.96 -18.86
C THR A 92 3.84 7.43 -19.23
N GLY A 93 4.57 8.26 -18.49
CA GLY A 93 4.31 9.69 -18.40
C GLY A 93 2.98 9.99 -17.70
N SER A 94 2.63 11.26 -17.57
CA SER A 94 1.35 11.73 -17.06
C SER A 94 0.95 13.04 -17.74
N LEU A 95 -0.35 13.35 -17.74
CA LEU A 95 -0.92 14.54 -18.35
C LEU A 95 -1.75 15.31 -17.34
N VAL A 96 -1.58 16.65 -17.28
CA VAL A 96 -2.53 17.56 -16.62
C VAL A 96 -3.32 18.24 -17.72
N VAL A 97 -4.61 17.96 -17.81
CA VAL A 97 -5.49 18.34 -18.91
C VAL A 97 -6.19 19.66 -18.59
N ALA A 98 -6.10 20.62 -19.49
CA ALA A 98 -6.85 21.88 -19.44
C ALA A 98 -8.08 21.82 -20.35
N LEU A 99 -9.23 22.28 -19.83
CA LEU A 99 -10.51 22.32 -20.55
C LEU A 99 -10.89 23.73 -21.03
N ASP A 100 -10.11 24.74 -20.67
CA ASP A 100 -10.30 26.13 -21.07
C ASP A 100 -8.96 26.90 -21.00
N GLU A 101 -8.96 28.15 -21.54
CA GLU A 101 -7.78 29.01 -21.60
C GLU A 101 -7.29 29.47 -20.22
N ASP A 102 -8.17 29.64 -19.25
CA ASP A 102 -7.78 29.99 -17.87
C ASP A 102 -6.99 28.84 -17.23
N GLN A 103 -7.39 27.60 -17.47
CA GLN A 103 -6.66 26.42 -17.05
C GLN A 103 -5.31 26.29 -17.77
N MET A 104 -5.19 26.73 -19.02
CA MET A 104 -3.89 26.78 -19.73
C MET A 104 -2.89 27.71 -19.05
N LEU A 105 -3.33 28.81 -18.45
CA LEU A 105 -2.43 29.64 -17.63
C LEU A 105 -1.84 28.87 -16.45
N HIS A 106 -2.66 28.09 -15.75
CA HIS A 106 -2.19 27.23 -14.66
C HIS A 106 -1.26 26.11 -15.15
N ILE A 107 -1.48 25.57 -16.36
CA ILE A 107 -0.55 24.63 -17.00
C ILE A 107 0.85 25.22 -17.15
N HIS A 108 0.94 26.48 -17.60
CA HIS A 108 2.23 27.17 -17.71
C HIS A 108 2.88 27.41 -16.33
N GLU A 109 2.09 27.77 -15.31
CA GLU A 109 2.59 27.91 -13.94
C GLU A 109 3.14 26.59 -13.40
N LEU A 110 2.42 25.47 -13.62
CA LEU A 110 2.87 24.13 -13.22
C LEU A 110 4.17 23.72 -13.93
N LYS A 111 4.31 24.07 -15.22
CA LYS A 111 5.56 23.84 -15.96
C LYS A 111 6.72 24.58 -15.32
N ILE A 112 6.58 25.89 -15.08
CA ILE A 112 7.61 26.73 -14.47
C ILE A 112 7.96 26.19 -13.07
N ARG A 113 6.96 25.77 -12.27
CA ARG A 113 7.13 25.17 -10.95
C ARG A 113 7.92 23.86 -11.03
N GLY A 114 7.54 22.99 -11.95
CA GLY A 114 8.20 21.71 -12.17
C GLY A 114 9.66 21.86 -12.65
N GLU A 115 9.94 22.82 -13.52
CA GLU A 115 11.30 23.15 -13.95
C GLU A 115 12.16 23.63 -12.77
N LYS A 116 11.60 24.49 -11.90
CA LYS A 116 12.28 24.91 -10.65
C LYS A 116 12.55 23.75 -9.69
N ASN A 117 11.67 22.75 -9.68
CA ASN A 117 11.86 21.52 -8.89
C ASN A 117 12.88 20.55 -9.51
N GLY A 118 13.32 20.80 -10.75
CA GLY A 118 14.26 19.95 -11.49
C GLY A 118 13.60 18.76 -12.21
N VAL A 119 12.30 18.84 -12.51
CA VAL A 119 11.59 17.81 -13.30
C VAL A 119 12.04 17.88 -14.77
N PRO A 120 12.62 16.81 -15.34
CA PRO A 120 13.09 16.84 -16.72
C PRO A 120 11.95 16.64 -17.73
N GLY A 121 12.08 17.30 -18.88
CA GLY A 121 11.28 17.04 -20.07
C GLY A 121 9.83 17.49 -20.01
N LEU A 122 9.46 18.41 -19.13
CA LEU A 122 8.11 18.99 -19.08
C LEU A 122 7.79 19.77 -20.36
N GLU A 123 6.63 19.47 -20.95
CA GLU A 123 6.18 20.11 -22.19
C GLU A 123 4.71 20.52 -22.09
N VAL A 124 4.38 21.72 -22.53
CA VAL A 124 2.99 22.13 -22.76
C VAL A 124 2.64 21.69 -24.17
N ILE A 125 1.64 20.85 -24.31
CA ILE A 125 1.20 20.27 -25.59
C ILE A 125 -0.18 20.79 -25.97
N PRO A 126 -0.43 21.02 -27.29
CA PRO A 126 -1.75 21.41 -27.77
C PRO A 126 -2.74 20.28 -27.80
N ALA A 127 -4.03 20.58 -28.01
CA ALA A 127 -5.13 19.63 -28.05
C ALA A 127 -4.91 18.49 -29.05
N GLU A 128 -4.39 18.77 -30.24
CA GLU A 128 -4.15 17.76 -31.28
C GLU A 128 -3.17 16.69 -30.77
N ARG A 129 -2.08 17.12 -30.11
CA ARG A 129 -1.10 16.20 -29.55
C ARG A 129 -1.64 15.42 -28.35
N LEU A 130 -2.47 16.06 -27.54
CA LEU A 130 -3.16 15.41 -26.44
C LEU A 130 -4.09 14.30 -26.94
N LEU A 131 -4.90 14.55 -27.95
CA LEU A 131 -5.81 13.57 -28.57
C LEU A 131 -5.08 12.40 -29.25
N GLU A 132 -3.89 12.63 -29.82
CA GLU A 132 -3.04 11.53 -30.31
C GLU A 132 -2.57 10.63 -29.17
N LEU A 133 -2.22 11.21 -28.03
CA LEU A 133 -1.72 10.47 -26.86
C LEU A 133 -2.84 9.75 -26.11
N GLU A 134 -4.02 10.36 -25.98
CA GLU A 134 -5.19 9.90 -25.26
C GLU A 134 -6.47 10.15 -26.07
N PRO A 135 -6.81 9.25 -27.00
CA PRO A 135 -7.93 9.45 -27.94
C PRO A 135 -9.31 9.56 -27.27
N HIS A 136 -9.44 9.11 -26.01
CA HIS A 136 -10.70 9.14 -25.25
C HIS A 136 -10.77 10.29 -24.24
N VAL A 137 -9.77 11.18 -24.21
CA VAL A 137 -9.84 12.38 -23.36
C VAL A 137 -10.99 13.29 -23.84
N ASN A 138 -11.52 14.10 -22.93
CA ASN A 138 -12.58 15.06 -23.25
C ASN A 138 -12.21 15.88 -24.51
N PRO A 139 -13.05 15.84 -25.56
CA PRO A 139 -12.77 16.56 -26.82
C PRO A 139 -12.74 18.08 -26.68
N ASP A 140 -13.30 18.64 -25.60
CA ASP A 140 -13.23 20.08 -25.29
C ASP A 140 -11.88 20.48 -24.69
N ALA A 141 -10.95 19.52 -24.47
CA ALA A 141 -9.63 19.83 -23.95
C ALA A 141 -8.82 20.71 -24.91
N VAL A 142 -8.28 21.81 -24.40
CA VAL A 142 -7.53 22.82 -25.20
C VAL A 142 -6.02 22.54 -25.17
N GLY A 143 -5.52 21.73 -24.26
CA GLY A 143 -4.11 21.34 -24.16
C GLY A 143 -3.79 20.64 -22.86
N ALA A 144 -2.52 20.34 -22.61
CA ALA A 144 -2.08 19.67 -21.40
C ALA A 144 -0.62 19.97 -21.04
N LEU A 145 -0.26 19.75 -19.77
CA LEU A 145 1.13 19.55 -19.35
C LEU A 145 1.49 18.09 -19.51
N TRP A 146 2.42 17.79 -20.36
CA TRP A 146 3.05 16.48 -20.50
C TRP A 146 4.25 16.36 -19.56
N ALA A 147 4.27 15.33 -18.72
CA ALA A 147 5.35 15.03 -17.78
C ALA A 147 5.86 13.60 -18.05
N PRO A 148 6.94 13.42 -18.82
CA PRO A 148 7.40 12.12 -19.33
C PRO A 148 7.94 11.19 -18.25
N THR A 149 8.37 11.70 -17.11
CA THR A 149 8.90 10.90 -15.98
C THR A 149 7.83 10.37 -15.04
N GLY A 150 6.57 10.73 -15.25
CA GLY A 150 5.45 10.13 -14.51
C GLY A 150 5.29 8.66 -14.82
N GLY A 151 4.75 7.89 -13.87
CA GLY A 151 4.57 6.45 -14.05
C GLY A 151 3.56 5.85 -13.09
N ILE A 152 3.42 4.54 -13.16
CA ILE A 152 2.54 3.73 -12.32
C ILE A 152 3.27 2.51 -11.78
N THR A 153 2.91 2.10 -10.55
CA THR A 153 3.45 0.90 -9.89
C THR A 153 2.39 0.24 -9.02
N CYS A 154 2.70 -0.90 -8.39
CA CYS A 154 1.85 -1.51 -7.38
C CYS A 154 2.36 -1.16 -5.97
N PRO A 155 1.66 -0.29 -5.19
CA PRO A 155 2.20 0.22 -3.93
C PRO A 155 2.41 -0.86 -2.87
N TRP A 156 1.47 -1.82 -2.76
CA TRP A 156 1.58 -2.90 -1.78
C TRP A 156 2.61 -3.96 -2.21
N GLU A 157 2.73 -4.27 -3.52
CA GLU A 157 3.78 -5.16 -4.02
C GLU A 157 5.16 -4.58 -3.73
N LEU A 158 5.34 -3.26 -3.92
CA LEU A 158 6.59 -2.56 -3.61
C LEU A 158 6.91 -2.60 -2.11
N ALA A 159 5.95 -2.34 -1.22
CA ALA A 159 6.15 -2.42 0.22
C ALA A 159 6.47 -3.85 0.69
N ILE A 160 5.79 -4.86 0.15
CA ILE A 160 6.09 -6.28 0.40
C ILE A 160 7.52 -6.59 -0.07
N ALA A 161 7.90 -6.14 -1.27
CA ALA A 161 9.20 -6.38 -1.84
C ALA A 161 10.34 -5.72 -1.04
N TYR A 162 10.15 -4.48 -0.56
CA TYR A 162 11.07 -3.83 0.36
C TYR A 162 11.24 -4.65 1.63
N THR A 163 10.15 -5.11 2.22
CA THR A 163 10.17 -5.88 3.47
C THR A 163 10.85 -7.23 3.30
N GLU A 164 10.51 -7.97 2.23
CA GLU A 164 11.12 -9.27 1.93
C GLU A 164 12.63 -9.12 1.70
N ASN A 165 13.07 -8.10 0.94
CA ASN A 165 14.48 -7.84 0.73
C ASN A 165 15.19 -7.45 2.04
N ALA A 166 14.57 -6.61 2.89
CA ALA A 166 15.10 -6.29 4.20
C ALA A 166 15.26 -7.52 5.10
N VAL A 167 14.27 -8.43 5.12
CA VAL A 167 14.31 -9.68 5.89
C VAL A 167 15.39 -10.63 5.38
N LEU A 168 15.54 -10.77 4.07
CA LEU A 168 16.61 -11.58 3.46
C LEU A 168 18.01 -11.03 3.80
N ASN A 169 18.11 -9.73 4.06
CA ASN A 169 19.32 -9.06 4.52
C ASN A 169 19.39 -8.87 6.05
N GLY A 170 18.62 -9.66 6.82
CA GLY A 170 18.76 -9.78 8.28
C GLY A 170 17.85 -8.88 9.12
N ALA A 171 17.00 -8.05 8.53
CA ALA A 171 16.00 -7.30 9.29
C ALA A 171 14.92 -8.24 9.87
N ARG A 172 14.33 -7.86 11.00
CA ARG A 172 13.24 -8.60 11.65
C ARG A 172 11.93 -7.81 11.49
N VAL A 173 10.86 -8.51 11.15
CA VAL A 173 9.51 -7.93 11.05
C VAL A 173 8.60 -8.54 12.11
N LEU A 174 7.89 -7.68 12.84
CA LEU A 174 6.91 -8.06 13.86
C LEU A 174 5.54 -7.53 13.42
N LEU A 175 4.72 -8.41 12.87
CA LEU A 175 3.33 -8.15 12.48
C LEU A 175 2.39 -8.35 13.67
N SER A 176 1.17 -7.80 13.60
CA SER A 176 0.18 -7.82 14.69
C SER A 176 0.77 -7.34 16.03
N SER A 177 1.69 -6.38 15.97
CA SER A 177 2.48 -5.86 17.08
C SER A 177 2.29 -4.34 17.22
N PRO A 178 1.09 -3.88 17.64
CA PRO A 178 0.87 -2.45 17.87
C PRO A 178 1.81 -1.94 18.97
N VAL A 179 2.41 -0.77 18.74
CA VAL A 179 3.12 -0.07 19.81
C VAL A 179 2.09 0.46 20.81
N ILE A 180 2.28 0.15 22.09
CA ILE A 180 1.38 0.48 23.19
C ILE A 180 2.03 1.40 24.23
N GLY A 181 3.32 1.68 24.12
CA GLY A 181 4.07 2.59 24.98
C GLY A 181 5.52 2.74 24.54
N ILE A 182 6.13 3.81 24.94
CA ILE A 182 7.55 4.14 24.69
C ILE A 182 8.14 4.69 25.98
N ASP A 183 9.24 4.07 26.44
CA ASP A 183 9.99 4.59 27.59
C ASP A 183 11.04 5.61 27.13
N VAL A 184 11.07 6.74 27.84
CA VAL A 184 12.05 7.82 27.60
C VAL A 184 12.80 8.09 28.90
N HIS A 185 14.13 8.16 28.81
CA HIS A 185 14.99 8.52 29.90
C HIS A 185 16.02 9.56 29.45
N GLU A 186 16.11 10.70 30.14
CA GLU A 186 17.07 11.79 29.84
C GLU A 186 17.06 12.24 28.37
N GLY A 187 15.86 12.42 27.79
CA GLY A 187 15.71 12.85 26.39
C GLY A 187 16.10 11.78 25.35
N ARG A 188 16.13 10.51 25.74
CA ARG A 188 16.36 9.38 24.83
C ARG A 188 15.27 8.34 24.98
N VAL A 189 14.77 7.85 23.87
CA VAL A 189 13.95 6.62 23.85
C VAL A 189 14.85 5.44 24.22
N THR A 190 14.39 4.61 25.15
CA THR A 190 15.11 3.41 25.61
C THR A 190 14.42 2.13 25.21
N THR A 191 13.07 2.08 25.28
CA THR A 191 12.30 0.87 25.03
C THR A 191 11.01 1.18 24.27
N VAL A 192 10.70 0.36 23.26
CA VAL A 192 9.40 0.35 22.56
C VAL A 192 8.61 -0.87 22.99
N HIS A 193 7.39 -0.69 23.48
CA HIS A 193 6.53 -1.73 24.01
C HIS A 193 5.44 -2.15 23.01
N CYS A 194 5.34 -3.47 22.79
CA CYS A 194 4.21 -4.11 22.12
C CYS A 194 3.57 -5.12 23.07
N PRO A 195 2.34 -5.65 22.85
CA PRO A 195 1.63 -6.47 23.81
C PRO A 195 2.39 -7.69 24.36
N ASN A 196 3.22 -8.33 23.53
CA ASN A 196 3.93 -9.57 23.89
C ASN A 196 5.46 -9.42 23.85
N ILE A 197 5.98 -8.23 23.52
CA ILE A 197 7.40 -8.01 23.33
C ILE A 197 7.76 -6.56 23.65
N SER A 198 8.88 -6.37 24.36
CA SER A 198 9.53 -5.07 24.56
C SER A 198 10.86 -5.05 23.82
N ILE A 199 11.18 -3.94 23.16
CA ILE A 199 12.35 -3.79 22.31
C ILE A 199 13.20 -2.65 22.85
N ASP A 200 14.39 -2.96 23.36
CA ASP A 200 15.36 -1.95 23.73
C ASP A 200 16.03 -1.43 22.47
N ALA A 201 15.91 -0.13 22.22
CA ALA A 201 16.28 0.51 20.97
C ALA A 201 17.39 1.56 21.18
N ARG A 202 18.42 1.53 20.32
CA ARG A 202 19.39 2.63 20.26
C ARG A 202 18.79 3.84 19.54
N PHE A 203 18.04 3.61 18.48
CA PHE A 203 17.32 4.61 17.69
C PHE A 203 15.91 4.12 17.34
N VAL A 204 14.98 5.06 17.20
CA VAL A 204 13.59 4.79 16.79
C VAL A 204 13.21 5.69 15.64
N VAL A 205 12.60 5.12 14.62
CA VAL A 205 12.02 5.85 13.47
C VAL A 205 10.50 5.70 13.50
N ASN A 206 9.81 6.82 13.61
CA ASN A 206 8.36 6.88 13.55
C ASN A 206 7.87 7.06 12.11
N ALA A 207 7.44 5.97 11.49
CA ALA A 207 6.85 5.93 10.14
C ALA A 207 5.38 5.43 10.17
N ALA A 208 4.65 5.75 11.26
CA ALA A 208 3.33 5.20 11.55
C ALA A 208 2.17 5.83 10.74
N GLY A 209 2.46 6.64 9.73
CA GLY A 209 1.47 7.21 8.80
C GLY A 209 0.45 8.07 9.52
N VAL A 210 -0.85 7.73 9.41
CA VAL A 210 -1.92 8.51 10.08
C VAL A 210 -1.88 8.44 11.61
N TRP A 211 -1.07 7.57 12.19
CA TRP A 211 -0.90 7.39 13.63
C TRP A 211 0.42 7.97 14.14
N ALA A 212 1.16 8.73 13.33
CA ALA A 212 2.50 9.19 13.68
C ALA A 212 2.51 10.14 14.88
N ASP A 213 1.52 11.00 15.01
CA ASP A 213 1.33 11.90 16.17
C ASP A 213 0.97 11.13 17.45
N ASP A 214 0.22 10.02 17.35
CA ASP A 214 -0.05 9.16 18.53
C ASP A 214 1.23 8.49 19.02
N ILE A 215 2.09 8.03 18.10
CA ILE A 215 3.39 7.46 18.46
C ILE A 215 4.30 8.52 19.06
N GLU A 216 4.29 9.74 18.55
CA GLU A 216 5.06 10.84 19.12
C GLU A 216 4.59 11.20 20.53
N ARG A 217 3.26 11.24 20.77
CA ARG A 217 2.69 11.45 22.11
C ARG A 217 3.08 10.34 23.10
N MET A 218 3.22 9.09 22.64
CA MET A 218 3.73 7.99 23.49
C MET A 218 5.20 8.23 23.92
N ALA A 219 5.99 8.96 23.11
CA ALA A 219 7.33 9.38 23.46
C ALA A 219 7.39 10.72 24.28
N GLY A 220 6.24 11.19 24.77
CA GLY A 220 6.12 12.41 25.57
C GLY A 220 6.23 13.70 24.76
N ARG A 221 5.98 13.66 23.45
CA ARG A 221 6.02 14.82 22.55
C ARG A 221 4.65 15.05 21.89
N ASP A 222 4.40 16.32 21.48
CA ASP A 222 3.15 16.73 20.82
C ASP A 222 3.46 17.91 19.87
N ASP A 223 4.46 17.72 19.00
CA ASP A 223 5.00 18.79 18.16
C ASP A 223 4.20 18.95 16.85
N PHE A 224 3.36 17.98 16.49
CA PHE A 224 2.45 18.03 15.35
C PHE A 224 1.20 17.16 15.55
N GLU A 225 0.17 17.44 14.77
CA GLU A 225 -1.06 16.66 14.71
C GLU A 225 -1.22 16.08 13.27
N VAL A 226 -1.74 14.87 13.17
CA VAL A 226 -2.10 14.27 11.88
C VAL A 226 -3.61 14.26 11.72
N THR A 227 -4.10 15.12 10.83
CA THR A 227 -5.50 15.16 10.42
C THR A 227 -5.73 14.24 9.23
N PRO A 228 -6.48 13.13 9.39
CA PRO A 228 -6.72 12.21 8.30
C PRO A 228 -7.66 12.83 7.26
N ARG A 229 -7.28 12.74 5.97
CA ARG A 229 -8.11 13.17 4.85
C ARG A 229 -8.44 11.97 3.97
N ARG A 230 -9.72 11.58 3.95
CA ARG A 230 -10.21 10.44 3.20
C ARG A 230 -10.30 10.75 1.70
N GLY A 231 -9.86 9.81 0.89
CA GLY A 231 -10.06 9.79 -0.56
C GLY A 231 -10.77 8.52 -0.98
N GLU A 232 -11.85 8.66 -1.72
CA GLU A 232 -12.67 7.55 -2.21
C GLU A 232 -12.36 7.29 -3.69
N TYR A 233 -12.45 6.01 -4.11
CA TYR A 233 -12.04 5.55 -5.43
C TYR A 233 -13.00 4.54 -6.01
N TYR A 234 -13.09 4.51 -7.34
CA TYR A 234 -13.58 3.38 -8.11
C TYR A 234 -12.42 2.62 -8.76
N LEU A 235 -12.52 1.31 -8.75
CA LEU A 235 -11.68 0.41 -9.55
C LEU A 235 -12.56 -0.28 -10.59
N PHE A 236 -12.12 -0.25 -11.86
CA PHE A 236 -12.81 -0.83 -12.98
C PHE A 236 -12.12 -2.11 -13.46
N ASP A 237 -12.87 -2.98 -14.13
CA ASP A 237 -12.37 -4.20 -14.76
C ASP A 237 -11.29 -3.89 -15.80
N LYS A 238 -10.45 -4.86 -16.10
CA LYS A 238 -9.39 -4.76 -17.13
C LYS A 238 -9.94 -4.42 -18.53
N ARG A 239 -11.23 -4.66 -18.80
CA ARG A 239 -11.90 -4.23 -20.04
C ARG A 239 -11.91 -2.71 -20.22
N ALA A 240 -11.94 -1.96 -19.13
CA ALA A 240 -11.89 -0.50 -19.14
C ALA A 240 -10.48 0.06 -19.36
N SER A 241 -9.41 -0.75 -19.24
CA SER A 241 -8.02 -0.25 -19.25
C SER A 241 -7.58 0.37 -20.58
N ARG A 242 -8.25 0.02 -21.68
CA ARG A 242 -7.89 0.52 -23.02
C ARG A 242 -8.26 1.98 -23.27
N ILE A 243 -9.07 2.57 -22.36
CA ILE A 243 -9.58 3.93 -22.51
C ILE A 243 -8.51 4.97 -22.14
N VAL A 244 -7.63 4.63 -21.19
CA VAL A 244 -6.58 5.55 -20.72
C VAL A 244 -5.25 4.81 -20.68
N ALA A 245 -4.24 5.33 -21.37
CA ALA A 245 -2.90 4.74 -21.43
C ALA A 245 -1.97 5.25 -20.32
N ARG A 246 -2.23 6.43 -19.77
CA ARG A 246 -1.43 7.12 -18.75
C ARG A 246 -2.29 7.90 -17.75
N PRO A 247 -1.75 8.25 -16.56
CA PRO A 247 -2.50 9.05 -15.59
C PRO A 247 -2.91 10.41 -16.15
N LEU A 248 -4.19 10.72 -16.04
CA LEU A 248 -4.80 12.00 -16.42
C LEU A 248 -5.23 12.72 -15.14
N PHE A 249 -4.76 13.96 -14.99
CA PHE A 249 -5.11 14.87 -13.92
C PHE A 249 -5.92 16.03 -14.50
N PRO A 250 -6.93 16.53 -13.80
CA PRO A 250 -7.43 17.87 -14.08
C PRO A 250 -6.44 18.92 -13.58
N VAL A 251 -6.57 20.15 -14.03
CA VAL A 251 -5.85 21.27 -13.43
C VAL A 251 -6.22 21.40 -11.95
N PRO A 252 -5.24 21.47 -11.03
CA PRO A 252 -5.50 21.62 -9.61
C PRO A 252 -6.28 22.89 -9.29
N THR A 253 -7.16 22.79 -8.29
CA THR A 253 -7.81 23.97 -7.70
C THR A 253 -7.20 24.26 -6.32
N PRO A 254 -7.42 25.44 -5.71
CA PRO A 254 -6.95 25.74 -4.35
C PRO A 254 -7.43 24.75 -3.30
N PHE A 255 -8.52 24.03 -3.57
CA PHE A 255 -9.17 23.11 -2.62
C PHE A 255 -8.86 21.64 -2.88
N SER A 256 -8.47 21.25 -4.10
CA SER A 256 -8.27 19.85 -4.47
C SER A 256 -7.38 19.70 -5.70
N LYS A 257 -6.58 18.61 -5.71
CA LYS A 257 -5.85 18.19 -6.93
C LYS A 257 -6.78 17.61 -8.01
N GLY A 258 -8.08 17.52 -7.72
CA GLY A 258 -9.09 16.95 -8.59
C GLY A 258 -9.09 15.42 -8.65
N ILE A 259 -10.04 14.89 -9.41
CA ILE A 259 -10.23 13.45 -9.61
C ILE A 259 -9.32 12.98 -10.75
N VAL A 260 -8.45 12.04 -10.47
CA VAL A 260 -7.53 11.43 -11.43
C VAL A 260 -8.18 10.22 -12.10
N VAL A 261 -7.91 10.00 -13.38
CA VAL A 261 -8.22 8.74 -14.07
C VAL A 261 -6.90 8.13 -14.51
N ALA A 262 -6.61 6.90 -14.07
CA ALA A 262 -5.32 6.28 -14.31
C ALA A 262 -5.41 4.78 -14.57
N PRO A 263 -4.59 4.23 -15.48
CA PRO A 263 -4.42 2.79 -15.58
C PRO A 263 -3.63 2.27 -14.36
N THR A 264 -3.78 0.99 -14.05
CA THR A 264 -2.92 0.30 -13.09
C THR A 264 -1.91 -0.61 -13.79
N VAL A 265 -0.82 -0.96 -13.12
CA VAL A 265 0.20 -1.85 -13.71
C VAL A 265 -0.35 -3.22 -14.09
N ASP A 266 -1.41 -3.66 -13.40
CA ASP A 266 -2.08 -4.95 -13.63
C ASP A 266 -3.19 -4.88 -14.69
N GLY A 267 -3.41 -3.71 -15.29
CA GLY A 267 -4.34 -3.53 -16.40
C GLY A 267 -5.79 -3.22 -15.98
N ASN A 268 -6.03 -2.77 -14.77
CA ASN A 268 -7.30 -2.17 -14.39
C ASN A 268 -7.30 -0.65 -14.67
N LEU A 269 -8.46 -0.02 -14.62
CA LEU A 269 -8.60 1.44 -14.62
C LEU A 269 -9.05 1.88 -13.22
N LEU A 270 -8.57 3.04 -12.78
CA LEU A 270 -8.90 3.63 -11.49
C LEU A 270 -9.35 5.07 -11.66
N ALA A 271 -10.41 5.47 -10.96
CA ALA A 271 -10.86 6.86 -10.85
C ALA A 271 -10.89 7.30 -9.38
N GLY A 272 -10.39 8.48 -9.10
CA GLY A 272 -10.27 9.05 -7.75
C GLY A 272 -8.87 9.63 -7.49
N PRO A 273 -8.66 10.14 -6.28
CA PRO A 273 -9.62 10.27 -5.19
C PRO A 273 -10.36 11.61 -5.15
N ASN A 274 -11.46 11.66 -4.42
CA ASN A 274 -11.93 12.90 -3.84
C ASN A 274 -11.15 13.30 -2.58
N SER A 275 -11.61 14.29 -1.82
CA SER A 275 -10.88 14.79 -0.66
C SER A 275 -11.83 15.26 0.45
N VAL A 276 -12.04 14.40 1.46
CA VAL A 276 -12.94 14.66 2.58
C VAL A 276 -12.18 14.63 3.90
N LEU A 277 -12.29 15.69 4.70
CA LEU A 277 -11.78 15.68 6.06
C LEU A 277 -12.59 14.67 6.89
N THR A 278 -11.91 13.87 7.71
CA THR A 278 -12.53 12.96 8.65
C THR A 278 -11.87 13.11 10.03
N GLY A 279 -12.68 13.06 11.08
CA GLY A 279 -12.18 13.12 12.46
C GLY A 279 -11.64 11.78 12.97
N ARG A 280 -11.60 10.74 12.16
CA ARG A 280 -11.23 9.38 12.57
C ARG A 280 -10.11 8.81 11.71
N LYS A 281 -9.06 8.29 12.35
CA LYS A 281 -7.90 7.64 11.72
C LYS A 281 -8.18 6.22 11.20
N ASP A 282 -9.41 5.71 11.38
CA ASP A 282 -9.89 4.39 10.98
C ASP A 282 -11.14 4.45 10.08
N ASP A 283 -11.50 5.63 9.55
CA ASP A 283 -12.66 5.79 8.65
C ASP A 283 -12.28 5.48 7.21
N TYR A 284 -12.42 4.23 6.83
CA TYR A 284 -12.24 3.72 5.46
C TYR A 284 -13.56 3.52 4.72
N ALA A 285 -14.65 4.14 5.18
CA ALA A 285 -15.94 4.02 4.51
C ALA A 285 -15.95 4.78 3.18
N THR A 286 -16.60 4.20 2.17
CA THR A 286 -17.02 4.92 0.97
C THR A 286 -18.46 5.41 1.15
N THR A 287 -18.80 6.54 0.55
CA THR A 287 -20.10 7.19 0.68
C THR A 287 -20.76 7.43 -0.68
N ALA A 288 -22.08 7.38 -0.75
CA ALA A 288 -22.78 7.63 -2.01
C ALA A 288 -22.48 9.04 -2.58
N PRO A 289 -22.46 10.13 -1.78
CA PRO A 289 -22.06 11.44 -2.29
C PRO A 289 -20.60 11.49 -2.77
N GLY A 290 -19.64 10.90 -2.01
CA GLY A 290 -18.24 10.89 -2.38
C GLY A 290 -17.96 10.10 -3.65
N LEU A 291 -18.61 8.96 -3.82
CA LEU A 291 -18.51 8.16 -5.04
C LEU A 291 -19.18 8.86 -6.24
N ALA A 292 -20.27 9.61 -6.03
CA ALA A 292 -20.88 10.43 -7.09
C ALA A 292 -19.93 11.55 -7.53
N GLU A 293 -19.27 12.26 -6.59
CA GLU A 293 -18.23 13.26 -6.86
C GLU A 293 -17.08 12.68 -7.70
N VAL A 294 -16.62 11.46 -7.35
CA VAL A 294 -15.56 10.78 -8.10
C VAL A 294 -15.97 10.52 -9.55
N LEU A 295 -17.19 10.03 -9.79
CA LEU A 295 -17.69 9.79 -11.15
C LEU A 295 -17.87 11.09 -11.95
N GLU A 296 -18.40 12.12 -11.33
CA GLU A 296 -18.57 13.44 -11.97
C GLU A 296 -17.21 14.02 -12.38
N GLY A 297 -16.22 14.03 -11.47
CA GLY A 297 -14.90 14.54 -11.75
C GLY A 297 -14.16 13.71 -12.80
N ALA A 298 -14.28 12.38 -12.78
CA ALA A 298 -13.66 11.51 -13.77
C ALA A 298 -14.24 11.71 -15.17
N ARG A 299 -15.55 11.97 -15.29
CA ARG A 299 -16.23 12.26 -16.57
C ARG A 299 -15.82 13.61 -17.19
N LYS A 300 -15.32 14.55 -16.40
CA LYS A 300 -14.74 15.78 -16.94
C LYS A 300 -13.51 15.50 -17.78
N LEU A 301 -12.72 14.46 -17.41
CA LEU A 301 -11.55 14.02 -18.15
C LEU A 301 -11.91 13.01 -19.25
N ILE A 302 -12.79 12.06 -18.95
CA ILE A 302 -13.21 10.96 -19.82
C ILE A 302 -14.73 10.90 -19.85
N PRO A 303 -15.41 11.62 -20.78
CA PRO A 303 -16.88 11.65 -20.84
C PRO A 303 -17.52 10.28 -20.95
N ASP A 304 -16.92 9.39 -21.75
CA ASP A 304 -17.40 8.03 -22.01
C ASP A 304 -16.87 7.00 -21.00
N LEU A 305 -16.58 7.41 -19.75
CA LEU A 305 -16.11 6.52 -18.71
C LEU A 305 -17.06 5.32 -18.52
N PRO A 306 -16.60 4.05 -18.65
CA PRO A 306 -17.46 2.86 -18.63
C PRO A 306 -17.86 2.48 -17.20
N VAL A 307 -18.76 3.23 -16.59
CA VAL A 307 -19.17 3.07 -15.18
C VAL A 307 -19.70 1.66 -14.86
N ARG A 308 -20.29 0.96 -15.85
CA ARG A 308 -20.79 -0.41 -15.71
C ARG A 308 -19.68 -1.46 -15.51
N GLU A 309 -18.44 -1.11 -15.84
CA GLU A 309 -17.27 -1.98 -15.63
C GLU A 309 -16.64 -1.77 -14.23
N ALA A 310 -17.24 -0.96 -13.35
CA ALA A 310 -16.78 -0.83 -11.97
C ALA A 310 -16.91 -2.18 -11.24
N ILE A 311 -15.82 -2.67 -10.66
CA ILE A 311 -15.78 -3.95 -9.95
C ILE A 311 -15.74 -3.79 -8.43
N THR A 312 -15.23 -2.66 -7.95
CA THR A 312 -15.21 -2.33 -6.53
C THR A 312 -14.98 -0.83 -6.31
N ASN A 313 -15.18 -0.40 -5.08
CA ASN A 313 -14.76 0.90 -4.57
C ASN A 313 -14.00 0.72 -3.25
N PHE A 314 -13.20 1.70 -2.89
CA PHE A 314 -12.44 1.71 -1.65
C PHE A 314 -12.11 3.13 -1.23
N ALA A 315 -11.65 3.30 0.01
CA ALA A 315 -11.16 4.57 0.51
C ALA A 315 -9.79 4.41 1.17
N GLY A 316 -8.99 5.48 1.10
CA GLY A 316 -7.70 5.60 1.76
C GLY A 316 -7.58 6.90 2.55
N LEU A 317 -6.79 6.90 3.61
CA LEU A 317 -6.56 8.06 4.46
C LEU A 317 -5.19 8.67 4.16
N ARG A 318 -5.17 9.96 3.80
CA ARG A 318 -3.94 10.75 3.69
C ARG A 318 -3.55 11.24 5.07
N ALA A 319 -2.28 11.10 5.44
CA ALA A 319 -1.71 11.62 6.68
C ALA A 319 -1.31 13.09 6.48
N VAL A 320 -2.23 14.02 6.68
CA VAL A 320 -1.94 15.46 6.57
C VAL A 320 -1.44 15.94 7.91
N ALA A 321 -0.21 16.44 7.96
CA ALA A 321 0.36 17.00 9.20
C ALA A 321 0.09 18.51 9.29
N GLU A 322 -0.24 18.94 10.49
CA GLU A 322 -0.41 20.35 10.86
C GLU A 322 0.57 20.72 12.00
N PRO A 323 1.16 21.93 11.96
CA PRO A 323 1.00 22.97 10.95
C PRO A 323 1.87 22.76 9.72
N GLY A 324 1.54 23.42 8.63
CA GLY A 324 2.40 23.60 7.44
C GLY A 324 2.20 22.63 6.29
N GLY A 325 1.60 21.46 6.49
CA GLY A 325 1.20 20.55 5.43
C GLY A 325 2.34 19.91 4.60
N ASP A 326 3.63 20.19 4.87
CA ASP A 326 4.78 19.49 4.26
C ASP A 326 5.10 18.17 4.98
N PHE A 327 6.10 17.43 4.53
CA PHE A 327 6.62 16.27 5.24
C PHE A 327 7.36 16.69 6.51
N ILE A 328 7.20 15.91 7.58
CA ILE A 328 7.94 16.07 8.83
C ILE A 328 8.97 14.95 8.89
N ILE A 329 10.22 15.29 8.52
CA ILE A 329 11.33 14.33 8.50
C ILE A 329 12.48 14.94 9.28
N GLY A 330 12.82 14.34 10.41
CA GLY A 330 13.89 14.84 11.27
C GLY A 330 13.82 14.30 12.68
N VAL A 331 14.79 14.70 13.49
CA VAL A 331 14.85 14.38 14.91
C VAL A 331 13.72 15.11 15.63
N SER A 332 12.96 14.39 16.47
CA SER A 332 11.90 14.99 17.29
C SER A 332 12.52 15.95 18.33
N PRO A 333 11.99 17.16 18.47
CA PRO A 333 12.51 18.14 19.43
C PRO A 333 12.60 17.57 20.85
N GLY A 334 13.76 17.73 21.51
CA GLY A 334 13.99 17.24 22.87
C GLY A 334 14.25 15.73 23.00
N LEU A 335 14.28 14.97 21.90
CA LEU A 335 14.67 13.57 21.87
C LEU A 335 15.91 13.41 20.95
N SER A 336 16.97 12.76 21.45
CA SER A 336 18.22 12.67 20.70
C SER A 336 18.31 11.48 19.74
N ASN A 337 17.37 10.53 19.81
CA ASN A 337 17.41 9.26 19.04
C ASN A 337 16.04 8.83 18.49
N PHE A 338 15.09 9.77 18.42
CA PHE A 338 13.76 9.53 17.87
C PHE A 338 13.57 10.39 16.62
N ILE A 339 13.39 9.75 15.49
CA ILE A 339 13.31 10.37 14.18
C ILE A 339 11.88 10.24 13.63
N ASN A 340 11.25 11.35 13.29
CA ASN A 340 9.98 11.36 12.59
C ASN A 340 10.16 11.21 11.08
N ALA A 341 9.33 10.38 10.45
CA ALA A 341 9.02 10.34 9.03
C ALA A 341 7.50 10.39 8.90
N ALA A 342 6.93 11.55 9.25
CA ALA A 342 5.51 11.78 9.48
C ALA A 342 4.91 12.78 8.47
N GLY A 343 3.59 12.91 8.46
CA GLY A 343 2.90 13.81 7.52
C GLY A 343 3.03 13.37 6.05
N ILE A 344 3.40 12.11 5.81
CA ILE A 344 3.70 11.61 4.48
C ILE A 344 2.39 11.27 3.75
N GLN A 345 1.86 12.25 3.05
CA GLN A 345 0.78 12.13 2.08
C GLN A 345 1.34 12.10 0.64
N SER A 346 0.52 12.33 -0.41
CA SER A 346 1.05 12.52 -1.77
C SER A 346 2.10 13.67 -1.79
N PRO A 347 3.27 13.43 -2.41
CA PRO A 347 3.71 12.29 -3.25
C PRO A 347 4.49 11.17 -2.52
N GLY A 348 4.08 10.78 -1.34
CA GLY A 348 4.83 9.88 -0.44
C GLY A 348 5.22 8.53 -1.06
N LEU A 349 4.39 7.93 -1.92
CA LEU A 349 4.75 6.70 -2.63
C LEU A 349 6.02 6.92 -3.47
N THR A 350 6.03 7.98 -4.27
CA THR A 350 7.18 8.35 -5.11
C THR A 350 8.40 8.73 -4.27
N ALA A 351 8.19 9.48 -3.20
CA ALA A 351 9.26 9.97 -2.34
C ALA A 351 9.87 8.91 -1.43
N ALA A 352 9.19 7.77 -1.21
CA ALA A 352 9.58 6.77 -0.21
C ALA A 352 11.06 6.32 -0.28
N PRO A 353 11.66 6.02 -1.44
CA PRO A 353 13.07 5.65 -1.50
C PRO A 353 14.00 6.81 -1.10
N ALA A 354 13.71 8.04 -1.51
CA ALA A 354 14.51 9.21 -1.13
C ALA A 354 14.32 9.59 0.35
N ILE A 355 13.11 9.36 0.89
CA ILE A 355 12.87 9.49 2.35
C ILE A 355 13.74 8.50 3.12
N ALA A 356 13.86 7.26 2.63
CA ALA A 356 14.67 6.24 3.29
C ALA A 356 16.17 6.64 3.34
N GLU A 357 16.71 7.17 2.23
CA GLU A 357 18.07 7.71 2.19
C GLU A 357 18.23 8.90 3.16
N MET A 358 17.30 9.84 3.17
CA MET A 358 17.32 10.99 4.07
C MET A 358 17.28 10.56 5.55
N VAL A 359 16.45 9.58 5.91
CA VAL A 359 16.36 9.07 7.30
C VAL A 359 17.65 8.35 7.69
N ARG A 360 18.27 7.58 6.79
CA ARG A 360 19.60 7.00 7.00
C ARG A 360 20.65 8.07 7.32
N ASP A 361 20.67 9.15 6.55
CA ASP A 361 21.63 10.23 6.73
C ASP A 361 21.40 10.94 8.08
N ILE A 362 20.15 11.22 8.45
CA ILE A 362 19.80 11.79 9.75
C ILE A 362 20.25 10.87 10.89
N LEU A 363 20.03 9.55 10.77
CA LEU A 363 20.48 8.58 11.78
C LEU A 363 22.00 8.59 11.94
N SER A 364 22.74 8.73 10.84
CA SER A 364 24.20 8.88 10.86
C SER A 364 24.62 10.19 11.56
N ASP A 365 23.97 11.30 11.25
CA ASP A 365 24.26 12.61 11.82
C ASP A 365 24.05 12.64 13.36
N VAL A 366 23.10 11.83 13.88
CA VAL A 366 22.83 11.70 15.32
C VAL A 366 23.62 10.57 15.98
N GLY A 367 24.62 9.98 15.27
CA GLY A 367 25.61 9.07 15.85
C GLY A 367 25.32 7.57 15.65
N LEU A 368 24.46 7.18 14.69
CA LEU A 368 24.39 5.80 14.24
C LEU A 368 25.57 5.50 13.31
N GLU A 369 26.46 4.61 13.72
CA GLU A 369 27.54 4.13 12.87
C GLU A 369 26.99 3.25 11.74
N LEU A 370 27.34 3.60 10.50
CA LEU A 370 26.90 2.90 9.29
C LEU A 370 28.10 2.14 8.67
N MET A 371 28.20 0.86 8.95
CA MET A 371 29.16 -0.04 8.34
C MET A 371 28.44 -0.90 7.30
N GLU A 372 28.80 -0.76 6.03
CA GLU A 372 28.15 -1.52 4.95
C GLU A 372 28.36 -3.03 5.09
N LYS A 373 27.31 -3.80 4.86
CA LYS A 373 27.39 -5.26 4.80
C LYS A 373 28.08 -5.70 3.52
N PRO A 374 29.11 -6.53 3.60
CA PRO A 374 29.79 -7.06 2.41
C PRO A 374 28.93 -8.03 1.60
N ASP A 375 27.92 -8.63 2.21
CA ASP A 375 27.02 -9.64 1.65
C ASP A 375 25.59 -9.12 1.41
N PHE A 376 25.39 -7.80 1.42
CA PHE A 376 24.09 -7.23 1.09
C PHE A 376 23.67 -7.60 -0.34
N ASP A 377 22.54 -8.31 -0.47
CA ASP A 377 21.94 -8.60 -1.77
C ASP A 377 20.77 -7.64 -2.07
N PRO A 378 20.94 -6.71 -3.03
CA PRO A 378 19.87 -5.81 -3.42
C PRO A 378 18.72 -6.52 -4.17
N ILE A 379 18.96 -7.73 -4.67
CA ILE A 379 18.04 -8.42 -5.58
C ILE A 379 17.02 -9.23 -4.78
N ARG A 380 15.75 -8.94 -5.04
CA ARG A 380 14.65 -9.80 -4.61
C ARG A 380 14.17 -10.65 -5.77
N LYS A 381 14.16 -11.94 -5.59
CA LYS A 381 13.58 -12.86 -6.57
C LYS A 381 12.05 -12.70 -6.59
N ARG A 382 11.52 -12.16 -7.70
CA ARG A 382 10.08 -12.00 -7.89
C ARG A 382 9.37 -13.34 -7.84
N PRO A 383 8.22 -13.46 -7.13
CA PRO A 383 7.38 -14.65 -7.21
C PRO A 383 6.93 -14.93 -8.65
N LEU A 384 6.94 -16.20 -9.04
CA LEU A 384 6.47 -16.61 -10.36
C LEU A 384 4.96 -16.32 -10.47
N ARG A 385 4.57 -15.77 -11.62
CA ARG A 385 3.17 -15.65 -12.03
C ARG A 385 2.91 -16.60 -13.18
N PHE A 386 2.03 -17.58 -13.00
CA PHE A 386 1.73 -18.61 -13.98
C PHE A 386 1.29 -18.04 -15.33
N THR A 387 0.58 -16.91 -15.32
CA THR A 387 0.13 -16.22 -16.54
C THR A 387 1.24 -15.57 -17.37
N GLU A 388 2.43 -15.39 -16.81
CA GLU A 388 3.57 -14.78 -17.50
C GLU A 388 4.49 -15.83 -18.14
N LEU A 389 4.24 -17.12 -17.88
CA LEU A 389 5.00 -18.24 -18.43
C LEU A 389 4.52 -18.63 -19.83
N THR A 390 5.44 -19.11 -20.65
CA THR A 390 5.09 -19.76 -21.93
C THR A 390 4.29 -21.04 -21.70
N ARG A 391 3.59 -21.54 -22.72
CA ARG A 391 2.82 -22.80 -22.61
C ARG A 391 3.70 -23.99 -22.27
N GLU A 392 4.90 -24.04 -22.79
CA GLU A 392 5.90 -25.09 -22.53
C GLU A 392 6.36 -25.06 -21.07
N GLU A 393 6.63 -23.85 -20.54
CA GLU A 393 6.97 -23.65 -19.12
C GLU A 393 5.79 -24.02 -18.22
N GLN A 394 4.57 -23.59 -18.55
CA GLN A 394 3.36 -23.96 -17.82
C GLN A 394 3.20 -25.50 -17.78
N ALA A 395 3.35 -26.19 -18.91
CA ALA A 395 3.23 -27.63 -18.98
C ALA A 395 4.29 -28.32 -18.12
N ARG A 396 5.53 -27.85 -18.15
CA ARG A 396 6.61 -28.38 -17.31
C ARG A 396 6.30 -28.21 -15.83
N MET A 397 5.89 -27.00 -15.42
CA MET A 397 5.56 -26.71 -14.02
C MET A 397 4.41 -27.59 -13.52
N VAL A 398 3.38 -27.81 -14.33
CA VAL A 398 2.25 -28.69 -14.00
C VAL A 398 2.68 -30.14 -13.87
N ALA A 399 3.63 -30.60 -14.71
CA ALA A 399 4.18 -31.95 -14.61
C ALA A 399 5.04 -32.16 -13.34
N GLU A 400 5.76 -31.12 -12.90
CA GLU A 400 6.58 -31.14 -11.68
C GLU A 400 5.72 -31.05 -10.40
N ASP A 401 4.73 -30.16 -10.37
CA ASP A 401 3.77 -30.02 -9.25
C ASP A 401 2.36 -29.71 -9.80
N PRO A 402 1.40 -30.67 -9.66
CA PRO A 402 0.02 -30.50 -10.15
C PRO A 402 -0.71 -29.27 -9.61
N LYS A 403 -0.27 -28.68 -8.49
CA LYS A 403 -0.85 -27.43 -7.93
C LYS A 403 -0.73 -26.27 -8.90
N TRP A 404 0.25 -26.26 -9.81
CA TRP A 404 0.37 -25.26 -10.88
C TRP A 404 -0.75 -25.37 -11.93
N GLY A 405 -1.34 -26.58 -12.12
CA GLY A 405 -2.51 -26.78 -12.99
C GLY A 405 -3.84 -26.51 -12.32
N HIS A 406 -3.88 -26.35 -10.99
CA HIS A 406 -5.11 -26.12 -10.25
C HIS A 406 -5.42 -24.63 -10.14
N ILE A 407 -6.23 -24.10 -11.08
CA ILE A 407 -6.64 -22.69 -11.11
C ILE A 407 -7.67 -22.41 -10.02
N ILE A 408 -7.30 -21.64 -9.01
CA ILE A 408 -8.16 -21.23 -7.89
C ILE A 408 -8.95 -19.95 -8.24
N CYS A 409 -8.26 -18.91 -8.73
CA CYS A 409 -8.90 -17.67 -9.16
C CYS A 409 -9.00 -17.60 -10.68
N ARG A 410 -10.21 -17.76 -11.25
CA ARG A 410 -10.42 -17.73 -12.69
C ARG A 410 -10.32 -16.33 -13.31
N CYS A 411 -10.67 -15.27 -12.57
CA CYS A 411 -10.65 -13.90 -13.09
C CYS A 411 -9.21 -13.40 -13.32
N GLU A 412 -8.28 -13.80 -12.44
CA GLU A 412 -6.87 -13.40 -12.47
C GLU A 412 -5.95 -14.57 -12.84
N THR A 413 -6.52 -15.76 -13.09
CA THR A 413 -5.80 -17.00 -13.45
C THR A 413 -4.69 -17.35 -12.45
N VAL A 414 -5.04 -17.32 -11.14
CA VAL A 414 -4.10 -17.65 -10.06
C VAL A 414 -4.23 -19.12 -9.69
N THR A 415 -3.10 -19.82 -9.62
CA THR A 415 -2.98 -21.23 -9.28
C THR A 415 -2.92 -21.47 -7.78
N GLU A 416 -3.13 -22.71 -7.34
CA GLU A 416 -2.92 -23.12 -5.96
C GLU A 416 -1.45 -22.97 -5.55
N ALA A 417 -0.51 -23.30 -6.43
CA ALA A 417 0.92 -23.18 -6.16
C ALA A 417 1.35 -21.74 -5.86
N GLU A 418 0.82 -20.74 -6.58
CA GLU A 418 1.08 -19.33 -6.29
C GLU A 418 0.57 -18.91 -4.91
N ILE A 419 -0.61 -19.42 -4.50
CA ILE A 419 -1.18 -19.13 -3.17
C ILE A 419 -0.33 -19.78 -2.09
N VAL A 420 0.07 -21.04 -2.25
CA VAL A 420 0.95 -21.73 -1.31
C VAL A 420 2.29 -21.01 -1.18
N ALA A 421 2.90 -20.61 -2.30
CA ALA A 421 4.15 -19.86 -2.28
C ALA A 421 4.03 -18.53 -1.52
N ALA A 422 2.90 -17.82 -1.63
CA ALA A 422 2.66 -16.58 -0.89
C ALA A 422 2.55 -16.82 0.64
N LEU A 423 2.00 -17.95 1.06
CA LEU A 423 1.90 -18.33 2.48
C LEU A 423 3.25 -18.73 3.10
N HIS A 424 4.24 -19.08 2.26
CA HIS A 424 5.59 -19.50 2.68
C HIS A 424 6.70 -18.55 2.20
N SER A 425 6.34 -17.31 1.79
CA SER A 425 7.30 -16.28 1.37
C SER A 425 8.17 -15.79 2.57
N PRO A 426 9.26 -15.06 2.32
CA PRO A 426 10.10 -14.50 3.40
C PRO A 426 9.32 -13.63 4.41
N VAL A 427 8.23 -13.02 3.97
CA VAL A 427 7.23 -12.33 4.82
C VAL A 427 5.89 -13.01 4.61
N PRO A 428 5.61 -14.13 5.31
CA PRO A 428 4.44 -14.96 5.08
C PRO A 428 3.14 -14.20 5.36
N CYS A 429 2.16 -14.33 4.47
CA CYS A 429 0.82 -13.85 4.76
C CYS A 429 -0.03 -14.94 5.43
N THR A 430 -0.97 -14.51 6.27
CA THR A 430 -1.85 -15.42 7.02
C THR A 430 -3.33 -15.12 6.81
N THR A 431 -3.64 -14.16 5.92
CA THR A 431 -4.99 -13.61 5.70
C THR A 431 -5.39 -13.68 4.23
N VAL A 432 -6.70 -13.64 3.96
CA VAL A 432 -7.21 -13.64 2.59
C VAL A 432 -6.75 -12.40 1.81
N ASP A 433 -6.71 -11.22 2.44
CA ASP A 433 -6.20 -10.01 1.79
C ASP A 433 -4.67 -10.07 1.60
N GLY A 434 -3.93 -10.72 2.49
CA GLY A 434 -2.49 -10.96 2.32
C GLY A 434 -2.18 -11.83 1.09
N VAL A 435 -2.96 -12.90 0.87
CA VAL A 435 -2.90 -13.72 -0.35
C VAL A 435 -3.27 -12.88 -1.57
N LYS A 436 -4.36 -12.08 -1.50
CA LYS A 436 -4.78 -11.18 -2.59
C LYS A 436 -3.67 -10.22 -3.02
N PHE A 437 -2.94 -9.62 -2.08
CA PHE A 437 -1.90 -8.64 -2.38
C PHE A 437 -0.63 -9.25 -2.96
N ARG A 438 -0.37 -10.55 -2.72
CA ARG A 438 0.79 -11.25 -3.31
C ARG A 438 0.48 -11.93 -4.63
N THR A 439 -0.76 -12.42 -4.81
CA THR A 439 -1.12 -13.26 -5.95
C THR A 439 -2.19 -12.66 -6.85
N ARG A 440 -2.95 -11.65 -6.39
CA ARG A 440 -4.18 -11.12 -6.99
C ARG A 440 -5.39 -12.05 -6.90
N ALA A 441 -5.33 -13.20 -6.22
CA ALA A 441 -6.51 -14.03 -5.99
C ALA A 441 -7.59 -13.21 -5.24
N GLY A 442 -8.77 -13.06 -5.86
CA GLY A 442 -9.85 -12.21 -5.34
C GLY A 442 -9.83 -10.75 -5.78
N ALA A 443 -8.87 -10.31 -6.62
CA ALA A 443 -8.79 -8.93 -7.13
C ALA A 443 -9.61 -8.68 -8.41
N GLY A 444 -10.03 -9.73 -9.13
CA GLY A 444 -10.78 -9.61 -10.38
C GLY A 444 -12.27 -9.33 -10.16
N ARG A 445 -13.05 -9.33 -11.25
CA ARG A 445 -14.43 -8.85 -11.31
C ARG A 445 -15.41 -9.45 -10.28
N CYS A 446 -15.19 -10.66 -9.79
CA CYS A 446 -16.07 -11.27 -8.79
C CYS A 446 -15.65 -10.95 -7.35
N GLN A 447 -14.54 -10.23 -7.13
CA GLN A 447 -14.03 -9.79 -5.81
C GLN A 447 -13.98 -10.92 -4.77
N GLY A 448 -13.52 -12.11 -5.18
CA GLY A 448 -13.40 -13.28 -4.31
C GLY A 448 -14.65 -14.15 -4.20
N GLY A 449 -15.78 -13.76 -4.81
CA GLY A 449 -17.04 -14.51 -4.72
C GLY A 449 -16.93 -15.97 -5.16
N PHE A 450 -16.03 -16.28 -6.10
CA PHE A 450 -15.79 -17.66 -6.55
C PHE A 450 -14.58 -18.31 -5.84
N CYS A 451 -13.46 -17.62 -5.76
CA CYS A 451 -12.22 -18.19 -5.21
C CYS A 451 -12.12 -18.11 -3.69
N GLY A 452 -12.88 -17.23 -3.02
CA GLY A 452 -12.79 -16.99 -1.58
C GLY A 452 -12.85 -18.25 -0.72
N PRO A 453 -13.85 -19.14 -0.85
CA PRO A 453 -13.92 -20.36 -0.05
C PRO A 453 -12.70 -21.27 -0.25
N ARG A 454 -12.17 -21.36 -1.48
CA ARG A 454 -10.97 -22.16 -1.77
C ARG A 454 -9.70 -21.56 -1.17
N VAL A 455 -9.55 -20.22 -1.26
CA VAL A 455 -8.42 -19.50 -0.63
C VAL A 455 -8.46 -19.72 0.88
N VAL A 456 -9.62 -19.62 1.52
CA VAL A 456 -9.80 -19.90 2.96
C VAL A 456 -9.37 -21.33 3.30
N ALA A 457 -9.81 -22.32 2.51
CA ALA A 457 -9.44 -23.72 2.73
C ALA A 457 -7.93 -23.98 2.57
N ILE A 458 -7.29 -23.34 1.57
CA ILE A 458 -5.84 -23.44 1.37
C ILE A 458 -5.09 -22.80 2.54
N ILE A 459 -5.48 -21.60 3.00
CA ILE A 459 -4.87 -20.95 4.17
C ILE A 459 -5.00 -21.85 5.41
N ALA A 460 -6.20 -22.38 5.67
CA ALA A 460 -6.45 -23.25 6.82
C ALA A 460 -5.56 -24.50 6.79
N ARG A 461 -5.44 -25.13 5.63
CA ARG A 461 -4.60 -26.33 5.42
C ARG A 461 -3.11 -26.02 5.64
N GLU A 462 -2.59 -24.99 4.97
CA GLU A 462 -1.16 -24.67 5.00
C GLU A 462 -0.70 -24.18 6.39
N LEU A 463 -1.58 -23.47 7.11
CA LEU A 463 -1.28 -22.99 8.45
C LEU A 463 -1.66 -23.99 9.57
N GLY A 464 -2.31 -25.10 9.25
CA GLY A 464 -2.78 -26.10 10.23
C GLY A 464 -3.81 -25.55 11.22
N ILE A 465 -4.67 -24.61 10.79
CA ILE A 465 -5.69 -23.97 11.62
C ILE A 465 -7.10 -24.29 11.14
N PRO A 466 -8.11 -24.28 12.04
CA PRO A 466 -9.51 -24.38 11.62
C PRO A 466 -9.92 -23.24 10.68
N VAL A 467 -10.85 -23.51 9.75
CA VAL A 467 -11.34 -22.51 8.77
C VAL A 467 -11.95 -21.27 9.46
N GLU A 468 -12.52 -21.42 10.64
CA GLU A 468 -13.10 -20.34 11.46
C GLU A 468 -12.04 -19.39 12.04
N LYS A 469 -10.77 -19.81 12.03
CA LYS A 469 -9.64 -18.97 12.47
C LYS A 469 -9.06 -18.15 11.33
N VAL A 470 -9.38 -18.46 10.07
CA VAL A 470 -8.94 -17.69 8.93
C VAL A 470 -9.66 -16.34 8.91
N THR A 471 -8.88 -15.27 8.78
CA THR A 471 -9.40 -13.89 8.76
C THR A 471 -9.25 -13.27 7.40
N LYS A 472 -10.11 -12.27 7.10
CA LYS A 472 -9.97 -11.49 5.88
C LYS A 472 -8.70 -10.62 5.90
N LYS A 473 -8.47 -9.89 7.01
CA LYS A 473 -7.38 -8.91 7.16
C LYS A 473 -6.72 -8.90 8.55
N GLY A 474 -6.86 -9.96 9.32
CA GLY A 474 -6.40 -10.04 10.73
C GLY A 474 -7.46 -9.61 11.74
N GLY A 475 -7.11 -9.64 13.02
CA GLY A 475 -7.97 -9.24 14.13
C GLY A 475 -9.31 -9.99 14.16
N LYS A 476 -10.41 -9.26 14.26
CA LYS A 476 -11.79 -9.80 14.34
C LYS A 476 -12.43 -10.07 12.99
N SER A 477 -11.72 -9.94 11.86
CA SER A 477 -12.28 -10.06 10.51
C SER A 477 -12.48 -11.49 10.03
N ARG A 478 -13.09 -12.36 10.84
CA ARG A 478 -13.40 -13.75 10.50
C ARG A 478 -14.37 -13.80 9.32
N ILE A 479 -14.18 -14.78 8.43
CA ILE A 479 -15.02 -15.01 7.25
C ILE A 479 -16.04 -16.09 7.55
N VAL A 480 -15.64 -17.15 8.27
CA VAL A 480 -16.48 -18.26 8.69
C VAL A 480 -16.62 -18.19 10.21
N MET A 481 -17.85 -18.27 10.71
CA MET A 481 -18.14 -18.16 12.15
C MET A 481 -18.25 -19.53 12.84
N GLY A 482 -18.60 -20.58 12.10
CA GLY A 482 -18.77 -21.95 12.58
C GLY A 482 -19.72 -22.74 11.69
N PRO A 483 -19.94 -24.03 11.99
CA PRO A 483 -20.90 -24.88 11.28
C PRO A 483 -22.32 -24.40 11.51
N SER A 484 -23.09 -24.20 10.45
CA SER A 484 -24.49 -23.74 10.54
C SER A 484 -25.45 -24.80 11.13
N LYS A 485 -25.02 -26.06 11.16
CA LYS A 485 -25.81 -27.20 11.66
C LYS A 485 -25.35 -27.72 13.03
N GLU A 486 -24.44 -27.04 13.73
CA GLU A 486 -23.96 -27.42 15.05
C GLU A 486 -25.09 -27.66 16.07
N PRO A 487 -26.13 -26.77 16.15
CA PRO A 487 -27.28 -27.05 17.04
C PRO A 487 -28.10 -28.28 16.68
N LEU A 488 -28.08 -28.72 15.41
CA LEU A 488 -28.77 -29.92 14.96
C LEU A 488 -27.98 -31.20 15.30
N LEU A 489 -26.66 -31.12 15.42
CA LEU A 489 -25.80 -32.22 15.82
C LEU A 489 -25.90 -32.47 17.34
N GLU A 490 -26.08 -31.43 18.13
CA GLU A 490 -26.32 -31.54 19.59
C GLU A 490 -27.74 -32.07 19.89
N CYS A 491 -28.74 -31.81 19.03
CA CYS A 491 -30.08 -32.33 19.16
C CYS A 491 -30.22 -33.80 18.79
N SER A 492 -29.29 -34.36 18.00
CA SER A 492 -29.37 -35.81 17.61
C SER A 492 -28.98 -36.77 18.73
N CYS A 493 -28.37 -36.29 19.82
CA CYS A 493 -28.06 -37.10 21.01
C CYS A 493 -29.23 -37.30 21.97
N SER A 494 -30.39 -36.68 21.72
CA SER A 494 -31.59 -36.81 22.57
C SER A 494 -32.72 -37.67 21.97
N VAL A 495 -32.49 -38.31 20.79
CA VAL A 495 -33.52 -39.17 20.15
C VAL A 495 -33.50 -40.62 20.66
N GLU A 496 -32.52 -41.02 21.45
CA GLU A 496 -32.50 -42.38 22.10
C GLU A 496 -33.46 -42.53 23.25
N GLY A 497 -34.29 -41.54 23.58
CA GLY A 497 -35.27 -41.54 24.67
C GLY A 497 -36.75 -41.74 24.29
N MET A 498 -37.10 -41.82 22.99
CA MET A 498 -38.51 -41.82 22.55
C MET A 498 -39.02 -43.18 21.96
N GLU A 499 -38.29 -44.28 22.10
CA GLU A 499 -38.77 -45.62 21.68
C GLU A 499 -39.15 -46.51 22.84
N LYS A 500 -39.79 -46.01 23.89
CA LYS A 500 -40.46 -46.84 24.88
C LYS A 500 -41.70 -46.11 25.43
N GLU A 501 -42.75 -46.06 24.68
CA GLU A 501 -44.13 -45.99 25.16
C GLU A 501 -45.11 -46.11 23.96
N VAL A 502 -45.20 -47.30 23.38
CA VAL A 502 -46.41 -47.75 22.75
C VAL A 502 -46.75 -49.04 23.46
N GLY A 503 -47.43 -48.91 24.61
CA GLY A 503 -48.00 -49.98 25.34
C GLY A 503 -49.19 -50.54 24.58
N ASP A 504 -49.29 -51.85 24.59
CA ASP A 504 -50.45 -52.62 24.27
C ASP A 504 -51.69 -52.06 25.01
N ASP A 505 -52.71 -51.70 24.24
CA ASP A 505 -54.10 -51.85 24.67
C ASP A 505 -55.04 -51.77 23.44
N VAL A 506 -55.72 -52.97 23.24
CA VAL A 506 -56.88 -53.38 22.44
C VAL A 506 -56.57 -53.95 21.07
#